data_5cfb8f0196cfc9be3ddc0d65f92972d5
#
_entry.id   5cfb8f0196cfc9be3ddc0d65f92972d5
#
_cell.length_a   1.000
_cell.length_b   1.000
_cell.length_c   1.000
_cell.angle_alpha   90.00
_cell.angle_beta   90.00
_cell.angle_gamma   90.00
#
_symmetry.space_group_name_H-M   'P 1'
#
loop_
_entity.id
_entity.type
_entity.pdbx_description
1 polymer ?
#
loop_
_entity_poly.entity_id
_entity_poly.type
_entity_poly.pdbx_seq_one_letter_code
_entity_poly.pdbx_strand_id
1 'polypeptide(L)'
;LVQLIFCTFIYAYICKYIYKRTNNIYFYFATLLFYGFISYNVFYNISISKDAMYAVFTALFICMIDNLCNEPSNKNIILFVITGILYSLLRNNGFYSLIIVAFVIIVLCFKYNFKKLTIAILTTLILSGVIRGPIYNAILTNLNKNYEGDFYVPSVAAFHDSFITVVPFQQIANVVVHERELNEKEEWLIEEYIPLNEVKEAYNPILVDELYEHVKDTCKPTRLNIPKIEYFKLWVELFLKYPLDYLEAYVNMNKYYFYPNKYVENMYYTSIYPNEYGIKYINNNETLINKI
;
A
#
# COMPACT_ATOMS: atom_id res chain seq x y z
N LEU A 1 -1.50 15.64 15.01
CA LEU A 1 -0.75 15.60 16.29
C LEU A 1 -0.64 14.15 16.82
N VAL A 2 -1.74 13.41 16.96
CA VAL A 2 -1.73 12.02 17.47
C VAL A 2 -0.78 11.12 16.67
N GLN A 3 -0.89 11.14 15.33
CA GLN A 3 0.00 10.39 14.44
C GLN A 3 1.48 10.74 14.68
N LEU A 4 1.81 12.01 14.74
CA LEU A 4 3.19 12.47 14.98
C LEU A 4 3.76 11.94 16.30
N ILE A 5 2.95 11.99 17.38
CA ILE A 5 3.34 11.46 18.69
C ILE A 5 3.63 9.96 18.59
N PHE A 6 2.72 9.18 18.00
CA PHE A 6 2.91 7.74 17.84
C PHE A 6 4.15 7.40 17.01
N CYS A 7 4.34 8.06 15.87
CA CYS A 7 5.52 7.84 15.02
C CYS A 7 6.82 8.15 15.78
N THR A 8 6.85 9.26 16.53
CA THR A 8 8.01 9.65 17.33
C THR A 8 8.38 8.60 18.39
N PHE A 9 7.38 8.08 19.11
CA PHE A 9 7.61 7.02 20.11
C PHE A 9 8.14 5.74 19.45
N ILE A 10 7.60 5.35 18.30
CA ILE A 10 8.04 4.15 17.61
C ILE A 10 9.46 4.35 17.06
N TYR A 11 9.80 5.50 16.49
CA TYR A 11 11.17 5.79 16.04
C TYR A 11 12.16 5.79 17.19
N ALA A 12 11.82 6.39 18.33
CA ALA A 12 12.65 6.34 19.53
C ALA A 12 12.86 4.90 20.02
N TYR A 13 11.81 4.08 19.97
CA TYR A 13 11.94 2.66 20.29
C TYR A 13 12.86 1.93 19.31
N ILE A 14 12.73 2.16 18.00
CA ILE A 14 13.58 1.54 16.97
C ILE A 14 15.05 1.95 17.16
N CYS A 15 15.34 3.22 17.42
CA CYS A 15 16.70 3.70 17.71
C CYS A 15 17.32 2.97 18.93
N LYS A 16 16.55 2.90 20.02
CA LYS A 16 16.98 2.15 21.24
C LYS A 16 17.15 0.67 20.95
N TYR A 17 16.28 0.09 20.14
CA TYR A 17 16.33 -1.31 19.74
C TYR A 17 17.60 -1.62 18.96
N ILE A 18 17.94 -0.81 17.94
CA ILE A 18 19.14 -0.95 17.13
C ILE A 18 20.39 -0.85 18.02
N TYR A 19 20.42 0.12 18.94
CA TYR A 19 21.52 0.22 19.91
C TYR A 19 21.67 -1.05 20.75
N LYS A 20 20.57 -1.57 21.31
CA LYS A 20 20.58 -2.82 22.11
C LYS A 20 21.11 -4.01 21.31
N ARG A 21 20.78 -4.08 20.01
CA ARG A 21 21.17 -5.20 19.13
C ARG A 21 22.60 -5.13 18.62
N THR A 22 23.07 -3.95 18.30
CA THR A 22 24.40 -3.75 17.71
C THR A 22 25.47 -3.43 18.74
N ASN A 23 25.05 -2.97 19.92
CA ASN A 23 25.93 -2.38 20.96
C ASN A 23 26.89 -1.31 20.40
N ASN A 24 26.43 -0.57 19.38
CA ASN A 24 27.22 0.40 18.65
C ASN A 24 26.51 1.75 18.60
N ILE A 25 27.13 2.76 19.18
CA ILE A 25 26.59 4.12 19.27
C ILE A 25 26.47 4.80 17.91
N TYR A 26 27.29 4.45 16.94
CA TYR A 26 27.22 5.03 15.59
C TYR A 26 25.95 4.61 14.87
N PHE A 27 25.53 3.35 15.00
CA PHE A 27 24.24 2.91 14.44
C PHE A 27 23.04 3.58 15.11
N TYR A 28 23.13 3.83 16.42
CA TYR A 28 22.10 4.61 17.12
C TYR A 28 21.96 6.03 16.55
N PHE A 29 23.09 6.75 16.43
CA PHE A 29 23.06 8.10 15.88
C PHE A 29 22.68 8.12 14.40
N ALA A 30 23.15 7.18 13.58
CA ALA A 30 22.76 7.08 12.18
C ALA A 30 21.24 6.89 12.04
N THR A 31 20.62 6.03 12.85
CA THR A 31 19.18 5.79 12.85
C THR A 31 18.42 7.02 13.35
N LEU A 32 18.93 7.69 14.39
CA LEU A 32 18.34 8.91 14.91
C LEU A 32 18.36 10.04 13.87
N LEU A 33 19.47 10.21 13.16
CA LEU A 33 19.61 11.19 12.09
C LEU A 33 18.70 10.84 10.92
N PHE A 34 18.60 9.56 10.57
CA PHE A 34 17.70 9.10 9.50
C PHE A 34 16.24 9.46 9.78
N TYR A 35 15.73 9.13 10.96
CA TYR A 35 14.32 9.41 11.28
C TYR A 35 14.04 10.88 11.63
N GLY A 36 15.00 11.57 12.24
CA GLY A 36 14.80 12.94 12.72
C GLY A 36 15.12 14.04 11.72
N PHE A 37 16.05 13.81 10.79
CA PHE A 37 16.57 14.86 9.91
C PHE A 37 16.27 14.64 8.43
N ILE A 38 15.93 13.44 7.99
CA ILE A 38 15.45 13.26 6.62
C ILE A 38 14.07 13.91 6.52
N SER A 39 14.01 15.00 5.77
CA SER A 39 12.82 15.82 5.59
C SER A 39 11.59 15.01 5.16
N TYR A 40 11.78 14.00 4.34
CA TYR A 40 10.72 13.10 3.90
C TYR A 40 10.01 12.41 5.07
N ASN A 41 10.73 11.88 6.06
CA ASN A 41 10.15 11.27 7.26
C ASN A 41 9.33 12.28 8.07
N VAL A 42 9.86 13.51 8.21
CA VAL A 42 9.18 14.58 8.96
C VAL A 42 7.88 14.97 8.26
N PHE A 43 7.92 15.22 6.94
CA PHE A 43 6.74 15.62 6.17
C PHE A 43 5.65 14.54 6.19
N TYR A 44 6.02 13.28 5.99
CA TYR A 44 5.04 12.19 6.03
C TYR A 44 4.40 12.01 7.41
N ASN A 45 5.15 12.23 8.49
CA ASN A 45 4.61 12.12 9.84
C ASN A 45 3.66 13.24 10.22
N ILE A 46 3.80 14.42 9.60
CA ILE A 46 2.91 15.56 9.79
C ILE A 46 1.67 15.43 8.89
N SER A 47 1.81 14.84 7.73
CA SER A 47 0.70 14.62 6.81
C SER A 47 -0.31 13.62 7.38
N ILE A 48 -1.61 13.87 7.13
CA ILE A 48 -2.68 12.92 7.52
C ILE A 48 -2.70 11.80 6.47
N SER A 49 -1.73 10.87 6.57
CA SER A 49 -1.61 9.74 5.67
C SER A 49 -1.47 8.43 6.42
N LYS A 50 -2.31 7.45 6.05
CA LYS A 50 -2.19 6.07 6.53
C LYS A 50 -0.85 5.44 6.14
N ASP A 51 -0.20 5.94 5.09
CA ASP A 51 1.05 5.40 4.55
C ASP A 51 2.23 5.69 5.46
N ALA A 52 2.25 6.86 6.10
CA ALA A 52 3.25 7.18 7.12
C ALA A 52 3.17 6.20 8.30
N MET A 53 1.96 5.99 8.83
CA MET A 53 1.75 5.01 9.90
C MET A 53 2.12 3.60 9.47
N TYR A 54 1.75 3.20 8.26
CA TYR A 54 2.11 1.89 7.70
C TYR A 54 3.63 1.68 7.63
N ALA A 55 4.38 2.66 7.15
CA ALA A 55 5.85 2.59 7.08
C ALA A 55 6.48 2.42 8.47
N VAL A 56 6.01 3.20 9.44
CA VAL A 56 6.49 3.14 10.84
C VAL A 56 6.17 1.78 11.47
N PHE A 57 4.94 1.27 11.29
CA PHE A 57 4.57 -0.06 11.81
C PHE A 57 5.27 -1.20 11.07
N THR A 58 5.63 -1.03 9.79
CA THR A 58 6.49 -1.99 9.08
C THR A 58 7.84 -2.13 9.75
N ALA A 59 8.51 -1.00 10.03
CA ALA A 59 9.80 -1.01 10.71
C ALA A 59 9.70 -1.61 12.12
N LEU A 60 8.65 -1.27 12.87
CA LEU A 60 8.39 -1.84 14.18
C LEU A 60 8.15 -3.35 14.10
N PHE A 61 7.36 -3.81 13.13
CA PHE A 61 7.06 -5.23 12.96
C PHE A 61 8.31 -6.06 12.66
N ILE A 62 9.24 -5.52 11.85
CA ILE A 62 10.56 -6.14 11.62
C ILE A 62 11.33 -6.28 12.94
N CYS A 63 11.34 -5.25 13.78
CA CYS A 63 11.96 -5.33 15.11
C CYS A 63 11.29 -6.40 16.00
N MET A 64 9.97 -6.56 15.89
CA MET A 64 9.25 -7.59 16.66
C MET A 64 9.54 -9.00 16.15
N ILE A 65 9.72 -9.22 14.86
CA ILE A 65 10.18 -10.50 14.29
C ILE A 65 11.54 -10.86 14.90
N ASP A 66 12.51 -9.96 14.82
CA ASP A 66 13.86 -10.20 15.35
C ASP A 66 13.85 -10.41 16.88
N ASN A 67 13.07 -9.63 17.63
CA ASN A 67 12.91 -9.85 19.07
C ASN A 67 12.38 -11.24 19.39
N LEU A 68 11.36 -11.69 18.66
CA LEU A 68 10.76 -12.99 18.93
C LEU A 68 11.66 -14.15 18.51
N CYS A 69 12.50 -13.96 17.48
CA CYS A 69 13.51 -14.94 17.09
C CYS A 69 14.57 -15.13 18.19
N ASN A 70 14.98 -14.06 18.85
CA ASN A 70 16.07 -14.09 19.82
C ASN A 70 15.61 -14.31 21.26
N GLU A 71 14.49 -13.73 21.64
CA GLU A 71 13.92 -13.80 23.00
C GLU A 71 12.43 -14.23 22.91
N PRO A 72 12.13 -15.53 22.74
CA PRO A 72 10.77 -16.02 22.55
C PRO A 72 9.97 -16.07 23.86
N SER A 73 9.69 -14.90 24.44
CA SER A 73 8.89 -14.73 25.65
C SER A 73 7.43 -14.48 25.33
N ASN A 74 6.51 -14.75 26.29
CA ASN A 74 5.08 -14.47 26.13
C ASN A 74 4.81 -12.98 25.86
N LYS A 75 5.59 -12.08 26.51
CA LYS A 75 5.52 -10.64 26.27
C LYS A 75 5.82 -10.31 24.80
N ASN A 76 6.89 -10.86 24.25
CA ASN A 76 7.28 -10.61 22.87
C ASN A 76 6.29 -11.22 21.86
N ILE A 77 5.64 -12.35 22.19
CA ILE A 77 4.56 -12.93 21.40
C ILE A 77 3.37 -11.95 21.34
N ILE A 78 2.93 -11.43 22.48
CA ILE A 78 1.81 -10.49 22.54
C ILE A 78 2.12 -9.21 21.76
N LEU A 79 3.31 -8.63 21.95
CA LEU A 79 3.73 -7.43 21.23
C LEU A 79 3.81 -7.67 19.71
N PHE A 80 4.33 -8.82 19.30
CA PHE A 80 4.37 -9.23 17.89
C PHE A 80 2.96 -9.32 17.30
N VAL A 81 2.04 -9.99 17.98
CA VAL A 81 0.66 -10.16 17.50
C VAL A 81 -0.04 -8.81 17.38
N ILE A 82 0.04 -7.96 18.40
CA ILE A 82 -0.57 -6.61 18.38
C ILE A 82 0.01 -5.78 17.23
N THR A 83 1.34 -5.73 17.12
CA THR A 83 2.01 -4.95 16.08
C THR A 83 1.68 -5.48 14.68
N GLY A 84 1.66 -6.80 14.49
CA GLY A 84 1.33 -7.44 13.23
C GLY A 84 -0.13 -7.21 12.81
N ILE A 85 -1.08 -7.21 13.74
CA ILE A 85 -2.48 -6.83 13.47
C ILE A 85 -2.53 -5.38 13.00
N LEU A 86 -1.95 -4.44 13.74
CA LEU A 86 -1.95 -3.02 13.38
C LEU A 86 -1.28 -2.80 12.02
N TYR A 87 -0.13 -3.42 11.78
CA TYR A 87 0.55 -3.41 10.48
C TYR A 87 -0.37 -3.88 9.35
N SER A 88 -1.06 -5.00 9.53
CA SER A 88 -1.93 -5.56 8.50
C SER A 88 -3.17 -4.72 8.22
N LEU A 89 -3.71 -4.03 9.24
CA LEU A 89 -4.94 -3.24 9.14
C LEU A 89 -4.73 -1.87 8.47
N LEU A 90 -3.53 -1.29 8.59
CA LEU A 90 -3.23 0.03 8.06
C LEU A 90 -3.29 0.10 6.53
N ARG A 91 -2.90 -0.96 5.84
CA ARG A 91 -3.00 -1.08 4.37
C ARG A 91 -3.38 -2.49 3.93
N ASN A 92 -4.06 -2.60 2.80
CA ASN A 92 -4.35 -3.91 2.19
C ASN A 92 -3.06 -4.68 1.87
N ASN A 93 -2.04 -3.99 1.36
CA ASN A 93 -0.73 -4.57 1.08
C ASN A 93 -0.07 -5.15 2.33
N GLY A 94 -0.34 -4.60 3.52
CA GLY A 94 0.14 -5.11 4.80
C GLY A 94 -0.40 -6.52 5.10
N PHE A 95 -1.66 -6.78 4.78
CA PHE A 95 -2.23 -8.11 4.96
C PHE A 95 -1.65 -9.13 3.98
N TYR A 96 -1.51 -8.78 2.71
CA TYR A 96 -0.91 -9.68 1.71
C TYR A 96 0.57 -9.98 2.03
N SER A 97 1.33 -8.96 2.43
CA SER A 97 2.73 -9.16 2.84
C SER A 97 2.84 -9.99 4.12
N LEU A 98 1.87 -9.88 5.06
CA LEU A 98 1.81 -10.74 6.24
C LEU A 98 1.63 -12.21 5.87
N ILE A 99 0.83 -12.53 4.83
CA ILE A 99 0.68 -13.89 4.30
C ILE A 99 2.02 -14.40 3.76
N ILE A 100 2.75 -13.60 3.00
CA ILE A 100 4.07 -13.97 2.46
C ILE A 100 5.07 -14.20 3.59
N VAL A 101 5.11 -13.29 4.57
CA VAL A 101 5.98 -13.41 5.76
C VAL A 101 5.64 -14.68 6.55
N ALA A 102 4.35 -14.99 6.72
CA ALA A 102 3.92 -16.21 7.40
C ALA A 102 4.40 -17.48 6.65
N PHE A 103 4.24 -17.50 5.33
CA PHE A 103 4.76 -18.60 4.52
C PHE A 103 6.26 -18.80 4.72
N VAL A 104 7.05 -17.73 4.64
CA VAL A 104 8.51 -17.78 4.85
C VAL A 104 8.84 -18.28 6.26
N ILE A 105 8.16 -17.77 7.29
CA ILE A 105 8.38 -18.21 8.69
C ILE A 105 8.04 -19.69 8.86
N ILE A 106 6.97 -20.18 8.26
CA ILE A 106 6.59 -21.59 8.33
C ILE A 106 7.66 -22.46 7.67
N VAL A 107 8.15 -22.09 6.48
CA VAL A 107 9.23 -22.81 5.80
C VAL A 107 10.50 -22.82 6.65
N LEU A 108 10.89 -21.69 7.23
CA LEU A 108 12.06 -21.59 8.10
C LEU A 108 11.88 -22.37 9.41
N CYS A 109 10.66 -22.55 9.90
CA CYS A 109 10.37 -23.32 11.09
C CYS A 109 10.80 -24.80 10.95
N PHE A 110 10.67 -25.37 9.76
CA PHE A 110 11.15 -26.74 9.50
C PHE A 110 12.67 -26.88 9.67
N LYS A 111 13.42 -25.80 9.40
CA LYS A 111 14.89 -25.79 9.50
C LYS A 111 15.40 -25.35 10.86
N TYR A 112 14.79 -24.34 11.48
CA TYR A 112 15.32 -23.63 12.64
C TYR A 112 14.48 -23.75 13.92
N ASN A 113 13.40 -24.55 13.91
CA ASN A 113 12.54 -24.81 15.06
C ASN A 113 11.90 -23.55 15.69
N PHE A 114 11.47 -22.59 14.88
CA PHE A 114 10.82 -21.34 15.31
C PHE A 114 9.36 -21.51 15.73
N LYS A 115 9.03 -22.54 16.54
CA LYS A 115 7.63 -22.89 16.91
C LYS A 115 6.83 -21.71 17.48
N LYS A 116 7.41 -20.94 18.41
CA LYS A 116 6.72 -19.79 19.03
C LYS A 116 6.47 -18.67 18.01
N LEU A 117 7.41 -18.40 17.11
CA LEU A 117 7.23 -17.43 16.03
C LEU A 117 6.16 -17.90 15.04
N THR A 118 6.13 -19.18 14.70
CA THR A 118 5.11 -19.77 13.83
C THR A 118 3.72 -19.66 14.44
N ILE A 119 3.56 -19.97 15.73
CA ILE A 119 2.30 -19.79 16.43
C ILE A 119 1.88 -18.31 16.45
N ALA A 120 2.80 -17.41 16.75
CA ALA A 120 2.53 -15.98 16.79
C ALA A 120 2.07 -15.43 15.43
N ILE A 121 2.72 -15.80 14.32
CA ILE A 121 2.36 -15.34 12.98
C ILE A 121 1.01 -15.89 12.51
N LEU A 122 0.74 -17.18 12.78
CA LEU A 122 -0.56 -17.79 12.48
C LEU A 122 -1.68 -17.14 13.27
N THR A 123 -1.48 -16.89 14.57
CA THR A 123 -2.43 -16.13 15.41
C THR A 123 -2.67 -14.74 14.83
N THR A 124 -1.62 -14.04 14.42
CA THR A 124 -1.72 -12.71 13.81
C THR A 124 -2.53 -12.75 12.52
N LEU A 125 -2.30 -13.72 11.64
CA LEU A 125 -3.05 -13.90 10.39
C LEU A 125 -4.52 -14.15 10.65
N ILE A 126 -4.84 -15.09 11.56
CA ILE A 126 -6.23 -15.44 11.87
C ILE A 126 -6.96 -14.22 12.43
N LEU A 127 -6.39 -13.54 13.45
CA LEU A 127 -7.01 -12.36 14.04
C LEU A 127 -7.15 -11.21 13.04
N SER A 128 -6.14 -10.94 12.22
CA SER A 128 -6.21 -9.93 11.17
C SER A 128 -7.30 -10.26 10.15
N GLY A 129 -7.43 -11.53 9.74
CA GLY A 129 -8.47 -11.99 8.83
C GLY A 129 -9.88 -11.84 9.42
N VAL A 130 -10.06 -12.19 10.67
CA VAL A 130 -11.35 -12.02 11.39
C VAL A 130 -11.73 -10.54 11.51
N ILE A 131 -10.76 -9.67 11.84
CA ILE A 131 -11.04 -8.23 11.95
C ILE A 131 -11.38 -7.64 10.58
N ARG A 132 -10.62 -7.96 9.52
CA ARG A 132 -10.83 -7.43 8.17
C ARG A 132 -12.07 -7.98 7.47
N GLY A 133 -12.46 -9.20 7.75
CA GLY A 133 -13.62 -9.83 7.15
C GLY A 133 -14.90 -9.62 8.00
N PRO A 134 -15.25 -10.55 8.89
CA PRO A 134 -16.53 -10.52 9.57
C PRO A 134 -16.78 -9.26 10.40
N ILE A 135 -15.77 -8.78 11.16
CA ILE A 135 -15.94 -7.61 12.04
C ILE A 135 -16.11 -6.35 11.21
N TYR A 136 -15.25 -6.12 10.23
CA TYR A 136 -15.33 -4.96 9.34
C TYR A 136 -16.66 -4.90 8.59
N ASN A 137 -17.10 -6.03 8.04
CA ASN A 137 -18.39 -6.13 7.35
C ASN A 137 -19.57 -5.85 8.29
N ALA A 138 -19.53 -6.36 9.52
CA ALA A 138 -20.57 -6.09 10.51
C ALA A 138 -20.64 -4.60 10.87
N ILE A 139 -19.50 -3.95 11.04
CA ILE A 139 -19.44 -2.50 11.32
C ILE A 139 -19.99 -1.71 10.13
N LEU A 140 -19.57 -1.99 8.91
CA LEU A 140 -20.07 -1.31 7.71
C LEU A 140 -21.57 -1.47 7.52
N THR A 141 -22.08 -2.68 7.71
CA THR A 141 -23.53 -2.97 7.60
C THR A 141 -24.31 -2.17 8.62
N ASN A 142 -23.83 -2.02 9.86
CA ASN A 142 -24.49 -1.24 10.88
C ASN A 142 -24.40 0.26 10.62
N LEU A 143 -23.25 0.77 10.13
CA LEU A 143 -23.11 2.17 9.75
C LEU A 143 -24.05 2.53 8.61
N ASN A 144 -24.10 1.73 7.56
CA ASN A 144 -25.00 1.97 6.41
C ASN A 144 -26.47 1.93 6.78
N LYS A 145 -26.88 1.14 7.80
CA LYS A 145 -28.27 1.11 8.28
C LYS A 145 -28.67 2.37 9.07
N ASN A 146 -27.71 3.02 9.71
CA ASN A 146 -27.97 4.14 10.61
C ASN A 146 -27.74 5.52 9.93
N TYR A 147 -27.29 5.54 8.69
CA TYR A 147 -27.00 6.78 7.96
C TYR A 147 -28.01 6.98 6.84
N GLU A 148 -28.96 7.91 7.01
CA GLU A 148 -29.90 8.39 5.98
C GLU A 148 -29.35 9.59 5.18
N GLY A 149 -28.04 9.84 5.17
CA GLY A 149 -27.42 10.95 4.50
C GLY A 149 -26.53 10.54 3.32
N ASP A 150 -26.13 11.53 2.50
CA ASP A 150 -25.27 11.38 1.29
C ASP A 150 -23.85 10.86 1.56
N PHE A 151 -23.56 10.29 2.74
CA PHE A 151 -22.28 9.68 3.03
C PHE A 151 -22.23 8.30 2.38
N TYR A 152 -21.72 8.26 1.16
CA TYR A 152 -21.43 7.01 0.47
C TYR A 152 -20.29 6.29 1.17
N VAL A 153 -20.61 5.27 1.98
CA VAL A 153 -19.60 4.30 2.40
C VAL A 153 -19.44 3.33 1.24
N PRO A 154 -18.27 3.32 0.56
CA PRO A 154 -18.05 2.42 -0.56
C PRO A 154 -18.40 0.99 -0.14
N SER A 155 -19.25 0.31 -0.91
CA SER A 155 -19.51 -1.10 -0.66
C SER A 155 -18.17 -1.85 -0.64
N VAL A 156 -18.04 -2.87 0.19
CA VAL A 156 -16.83 -3.71 0.23
C VAL A 156 -16.44 -4.20 -1.17
N ALA A 157 -17.42 -4.40 -2.05
CA ALA A 157 -17.21 -4.73 -3.45
C ALA A 157 -16.50 -3.60 -4.23
N ALA A 158 -16.94 -2.35 -4.11
CA ALA A 158 -16.29 -1.23 -4.79
C ALA A 158 -14.87 -0.95 -4.25
N PHE A 159 -14.65 -1.16 -2.95
CA PHE A 159 -13.33 -1.04 -2.35
C PHE A 159 -12.39 -2.19 -2.77
N HIS A 160 -12.92 -3.40 -2.94
CA HIS A 160 -12.17 -4.55 -3.47
C HIS A 160 -11.81 -4.39 -4.95
N ASP A 161 -12.68 -3.79 -5.74
CA ASP A 161 -12.46 -3.66 -7.19
C ASP A 161 -11.31 -2.68 -7.52
N SER A 162 -11.14 -1.64 -6.73
CA SER A 162 -10.12 -0.63 -7.01
C SER A 162 -8.67 -1.06 -6.75
N PHE A 163 -8.43 -1.96 -5.78
CA PHE A 163 -7.07 -2.30 -5.36
C PHE A 163 -6.47 -3.55 -6.00
N ILE A 164 -7.30 -4.53 -6.38
CA ILE A 164 -6.84 -5.75 -7.05
C ILE A 164 -6.43 -5.45 -8.49
N THR A 165 -6.95 -4.36 -9.04
CA THR A 165 -6.82 -4.04 -10.46
C THR A 165 -5.73 -3.02 -10.80
N VAL A 166 -5.17 -2.25 -9.85
CA VAL A 166 -4.24 -1.15 -10.14
C VAL A 166 -3.03 -1.59 -10.97
N VAL A 167 -2.25 -2.55 -10.51
CA VAL A 167 -1.07 -3.04 -11.26
C VAL A 167 -1.49 -3.83 -12.50
N PRO A 168 -2.38 -4.83 -12.41
CA PRO A 168 -2.91 -5.52 -13.59
C PRO A 168 -3.51 -4.58 -14.62
N PHE A 169 -4.24 -3.56 -14.20
CA PHE A 169 -4.86 -2.57 -15.06
C PHE A 169 -3.84 -1.81 -15.89
N GLN A 170 -2.80 -1.28 -15.23
CA GLN A 170 -1.71 -0.57 -15.90
C GLN A 170 -0.93 -1.48 -16.86
N GLN A 171 -0.72 -2.74 -16.49
CA GLN A 171 -0.02 -3.71 -17.31
C GLN A 171 -0.81 -4.10 -18.57
N ILE A 172 -2.12 -4.34 -18.43
CA ILE A 172 -3.01 -4.60 -19.57
C ILE A 172 -3.09 -3.38 -20.48
N ALA A 173 -3.23 -2.18 -19.91
CA ALA A 173 -3.24 -0.93 -20.67
C ALA A 173 -1.96 -0.74 -21.48
N ASN A 174 -0.78 -1.08 -20.93
CA ASN A 174 0.48 -1.00 -21.64
C ASN A 174 0.53 -1.94 -22.87
N VAL A 175 -0.04 -3.13 -22.76
CA VAL A 175 -0.17 -4.06 -23.90
C VAL A 175 -1.03 -3.46 -25.01
N VAL A 176 -2.14 -2.80 -24.64
CA VAL A 176 -3.04 -2.12 -25.60
C VAL A 176 -2.35 -0.94 -26.27
N VAL A 177 -1.64 -0.11 -25.51
CA VAL A 177 -0.91 1.05 -26.05
C VAL A 177 0.19 0.63 -27.04
N HIS A 178 0.84 -0.51 -26.79
CA HIS A 178 1.83 -1.08 -27.71
C HIS A 178 1.22 -1.82 -28.90
N GLU A 179 -0.11 -1.75 -29.08
CA GLU A 179 -0.83 -2.35 -30.22
C GLU A 179 -0.50 -3.84 -30.42
N ARG A 180 -0.39 -4.58 -29.30
CA ARG A 180 -0.08 -6.01 -29.36
C ARG A 180 -1.28 -6.80 -29.88
N GLU A 181 -1.00 -7.91 -30.58
CA GLU A 181 -2.04 -8.79 -31.11
C GLU A 181 -2.88 -9.40 -29.98
N LEU A 182 -4.15 -9.14 -29.99
CA LEU A 182 -5.15 -9.67 -29.09
C LEU A 182 -6.12 -10.56 -29.86
N ASN A 183 -6.61 -11.62 -29.24
CA ASN A 183 -7.70 -12.38 -29.81
C ASN A 183 -9.07 -11.76 -29.45
N GLU A 184 -10.13 -12.16 -30.14
CA GLU A 184 -11.49 -11.61 -29.96
C GLU A 184 -11.98 -11.68 -28.50
N LYS A 185 -11.61 -12.74 -27.77
CA LYS A 185 -11.98 -12.89 -26.35
C LYS A 185 -11.19 -11.92 -25.45
N GLU A 186 -9.91 -11.76 -25.72
CA GLU A 186 -9.04 -10.82 -24.98
C GLU A 186 -9.53 -9.38 -25.20
N GLU A 187 -9.77 -9.00 -26.45
CA GLU A 187 -10.32 -7.67 -26.79
C GLU A 187 -11.65 -7.43 -26.09
N TRP A 188 -12.57 -8.39 -26.17
CA TRP A 188 -13.89 -8.26 -25.53
C TRP A 188 -13.75 -8.09 -24.01
N LEU A 189 -12.92 -8.92 -23.34
CA LEU A 189 -12.72 -8.80 -21.90
C LEU A 189 -12.07 -7.47 -21.51
N ILE A 190 -11.09 -7.00 -22.29
CA ILE A 190 -10.46 -5.71 -22.03
C ILE A 190 -11.49 -4.60 -22.19
N GLU A 191 -12.24 -4.59 -23.29
CA GLU A 191 -13.25 -3.58 -23.59
C GLU A 191 -14.35 -3.45 -22.51
N GLU A 192 -14.66 -4.53 -21.78
CA GLU A 192 -15.59 -4.48 -20.65
C GLU A 192 -15.06 -3.71 -19.45
N TYR A 193 -13.73 -3.73 -19.23
CA TYR A 193 -13.06 -3.06 -18.11
C TYR A 193 -12.43 -1.73 -18.51
N ILE A 194 -11.87 -1.66 -19.71
CA ILE A 194 -11.09 -0.53 -20.20
C ILE A 194 -11.47 -0.29 -21.66
N PRO A 195 -12.24 0.75 -22.00
CA PRO A 195 -12.56 1.06 -23.38
C PRO A 195 -11.28 1.25 -24.21
N LEU A 196 -11.09 0.40 -25.23
CA LEU A 196 -9.85 0.32 -25.99
C LEU A 196 -9.49 1.62 -26.70
N ASN A 197 -10.50 2.36 -27.16
CA ASN A 197 -10.33 3.66 -27.83
C ASN A 197 -9.84 4.76 -26.87
N GLU A 198 -10.11 4.64 -25.58
CA GLU A 198 -9.78 5.64 -24.56
C GLU A 198 -8.43 5.39 -23.89
N VAL A 199 -7.95 4.12 -23.91
CA VAL A 199 -6.69 3.74 -23.26
C VAL A 199 -5.53 4.59 -23.75
N LYS A 200 -5.40 4.79 -25.06
CA LYS A 200 -4.26 5.51 -25.66
C LYS A 200 -4.18 6.97 -25.24
N GLU A 201 -5.35 7.60 -25.03
CA GLU A 201 -5.42 9.02 -24.63
C GLU A 201 -5.20 9.20 -23.12
N ALA A 202 -5.72 8.26 -22.33
CA ALA A 202 -5.69 8.33 -20.86
C ALA A 202 -4.49 7.64 -20.22
N TYR A 203 -3.73 6.85 -20.98
CA TYR A 203 -2.61 6.08 -20.43
C TYR A 203 -1.43 6.97 -20.04
N ASN A 204 -1.15 6.99 -18.73
CA ASN A 204 0.07 7.57 -18.20
C ASN A 204 0.97 6.43 -17.67
N PRO A 205 2.18 6.23 -18.22
CA PRO A 205 3.05 5.12 -17.82
C PRO A 205 3.50 5.18 -16.35
N ILE A 206 3.33 6.33 -15.69
CA ILE A 206 3.79 6.57 -14.31
C ILE A 206 2.64 6.47 -13.32
N LEU A 207 1.46 6.96 -13.69
CA LEU A 207 0.31 7.13 -12.82
C LEU A 207 -0.89 6.38 -13.39
N VAL A 208 -1.32 5.35 -12.67
CA VAL A 208 -2.53 4.60 -13.00
C VAL A 208 -3.81 5.40 -12.71
N ASP A 209 -3.71 6.37 -11.80
CA ASP A 209 -4.88 7.12 -11.32
C ASP A 209 -5.57 7.90 -12.45
N GLU A 210 -4.82 8.45 -13.40
CA GLU A 210 -5.37 9.16 -14.55
C GLU A 210 -6.22 8.23 -15.43
N LEU A 211 -5.69 7.06 -15.76
CA LEU A 211 -6.42 6.04 -16.50
C LEU A 211 -7.64 5.56 -15.72
N TYR A 212 -7.50 5.33 -14.41
CA TYR A 212 -8.59 4.87 -13.56
C TYR A 212 -9.73 5.88 -13.47
N GLU A 213 -9.41 7.16 -13.24
CA GLU A 213 -10.43 8.22 -13.18
C GLU A 213 -11.17 8.39 -14.52
N HIS A 214 -10.44 8.28 -15.64
CA HIS A 214 -11.04 8.35 -16.95
C HIS A 214 -12.00 7.18 -17.24
N VAL A 215 -11.57 5.98 -16.90
CA VAL A 215 -12.31 4.75 -17.22
C VAL A 215 -13.47 4.47 -16.24
N LYS A 216 -13.43 4.99 -15.03
CA LYS A 216 -14.46 4.70 -14.02
C LYS A 216 -15.87 5.11 -14.47
N ASP A 217 -15.97 6.17 -15.26
CA ASP A 217 -17.24 6.71 -15.75
C ASP A 217 -17.63 6.12 -17.11
N THR A 218 -16.68 5.57 -17.87
CA THR A 218 -16.88 5.07 -19.24
C THR A 218 -16.95 3.54 -19.32
N CYS A 219 -16.51 2.83 -18.29
CA CYS A 219 -16.54 1.37 -18.28
C CYS A 219 -17.99 0.83 -18.29
N LYS A 220 -18.17 -0.30 -18.98
CA LYS A 220 -19.50 -0.92 -19.12
C LYS A 220 -20.02 -1.48 -17.79
N PRO A 221 -21.31 -1.24 -17.45
CA PRO A 221 -21.91 -1.83 -16.24
C PRO A 221 -21.88 -3.37 -16.25
N THR A 222 -21.83 -3.98 -17.44
CA THR A 222 -21.77 -5.44 -17.66
C THR A 222 -20.55 -6.10 -17.02
N ARG A 223 -19.45 -5.34 -16.80
CA ARG A 223 -18.24 -5.80 -16.10
C ARG A 223 -18.53 -6.40 -14.72
N LEU A 224 -19.57 -5.91 -14.03
CA LEU A 224 -19.95 -6.40 -12.70
C LEU A 224 -20.46 -7.85 -12.73
N ASN A 225 -20.92 -8.32 -13.88
CA ASN A 225 -21.40 -9.69 -14.08
C ASN A 225 -20.26 -10.65 -14.48
N ILE A 226 -19.07 -10.14 -14.81
CA ILE A 226 -17.93 -10.96 -15.18
C ILE A 226 -17.24 -11.43 -13.90
N PRO A 227 -17.04 -12.77 -13.72
CA PRO A 227 -16.31 -13.28 -12.57
C PRO A 227 -14.90 -12.72 -12.53
N LYS A 228 -14.46 -12.21 -11.38
CA LYS A 228 -13.09 -11.65 -11.19
C LYS A 228 -11.99 -12.60 -11.63
N ILE A 229 -12.24 -13.91 -11.54
CA ILE A 229 -11.30 -14.94 -12.00
C ILE A 229 -11.02 -14.86 -13.51
N GLU A 230 -11.99 -14.42 -14.33
CA GLU A 230 -11.77 -14.28 -15.78
C GLU A 230 -10.83 -13.09 -16.07
N TYR A 231 -10.95 -11.99 -15.32
CA TYR A 231 -9.99 -10.90 -15.40
C TYR A 231 -8.57 -11.32 -14.99
N PHE A 232 -8.44 -12.11 -13.93
CA PHE A 232 -7.15 -12.62 -13.53
C PHE A 232 -6.56 -13.62 -14.53
N LYS A 233 -7.39 -14.45 -15.15
CA LYS A 233 -6.93 -15.34 -16.23
C LYS A 233 -6.42 -14.52 -17.41
N LEU A 234 -7.17 -13.52 -17.86
CA LEU A 234 -6.74 -12.58 -18.89
C LEU A 234 -5.38 -11.95 -18.57
N TRP A 235 -5.23 -11.46 -17.33
CA TRP A 235 -3.98 -10.86 -16.88
C TRP A 235 -2.81 -11.83 -16.96
N VAL A 236 -2.99 -13.09 -16.55
CA VAL A 236 -1.95 -14.13 -16.64
C VAL A 236 -1.67 -14.52 -18.09
N GLU A 237 -2.69 -14.68 -18.92
CA GLU A 237 -2.56 -15.05 -20.33
C GLU A 237 -1.75 -13.96 -21.09
N LEU A 238 -2.07 -12.69 -20.88
CA LEU A 238 -1.34 -11.57 -21.48
C LEU A 238 0.09 -11.44 -20.93
N PHE A 239 0.31 -11.71 -19.64
CA PHE A 239 1.65 -11.77 -19.08
C PHE A 239 2.52 -12.84 -19.78
N LEU A 240 1.98 -14.02 -20.04
CA LEU A 240 2.70 -15.09 -20.74
C LEU A 240 2.99 -14.74 -22.20
N LYS A 241 2.11 -13.97 -22.85
CA LYS A 241 2.30 -13.49 -24.24
C LYS A 241 3.29 -12.34 -24.33
N TYR A 242 3.18 -11.36 -23.41
CA TYR A 242 3.86 -10.07 -23.47
C TYR A 242 4.58 -9.71 -22.16
N PRO A 243 5.50 -10.55 -21.66
CA PRO A 243 6.13 -10.36 -20.36
C PRO A 243 6.96 -9.06 -20.26
N LEU A 244 7.53 -8.60 -21.38
CA LEU A 244 8.31 -7.37 -21.39
C LEU A 244 7.44 -6.12 -21.21
N ASP A 245 6.25 -6.08 -21.79
CA ASP A 245 5.31 -4.97 -21.64
C ASP A 245 4.84 -4.88 -20.18
N TYR A 246 4.65 -6.03 -19.52
CA TYR A 246 4.31 -6.08 -18.09
C TYR A 246 5.43 -5.58 -17.19
N LEU A 247 6.66 -5.98 -17.52
CA LEU A 247 7.84 -5.51 -16.78
C LEU A 247 8.04 -4.01 -16.99
N GLU A 248 7.88 -3.52 -18.21
CA GLU A 248 8.00 -2.11 -18.55
C GLU A 248 6.97 -1.27 -17.77
N ALA A 249 5.69 -1.66 -17.78
CA ALA A 249 4.65 -0.99 -17.01
C ALA A 249 5.01 -0.92 -15.52
N TYR A 250 5.45 -2.03 -14.94
CA TYR A 250 5.84 -2.10 -13.54
C TYR A 250 7.07 -1.20 -13.23
N VAL A 251 8.08 -1.23 -14.09
CA VAL A 251 9.27 -0.40 -13.93
C VAL A 251 8.91 1.09 -14.07
N ASN A 252 8.07 1.45 -15.04
CA ASN A 252 7.64 2.83 -15.23
C ASN A 252 6.88 3.39 -14.03
N MET A 253 5.97 2.61 -13.43
CA MET A 253 5.25 3.01 -12.22
C MET A 253 6.18 3.22 -11.01
N ASN A 254 7.32 2.52 -10.96
CA ASN A 254 8.21 2.50 -9.81
C ASN A 254 9.52 3.26 -10.02
N LYS A 255 9.85 3.69 -11.25
CA LYS A 255 11.17 4.28 -11.59
C LYS A 255 11.55 5.48 -10.75
N TYR A 256 10.59 6.29 -10.32
CA TYR A 256 10.87 7.49 -9.52
C TYR A 256 11.25 7.20 -8.07
N TYR A 257 10.99 6.01 -7.56
CA TYR A 257 11.55 5.59 -6.27
C TYR A 257 13.07 5.37 -6.33
N PHE A 258 13.59 5.11 -7.53
CA PHE A 258 15.01 4.85 -7.76
C PHE A 258 15.77 6.04 -8.36
N TYR A 259 15.04 7.06 -8.86
CA TYR A 259 15.60 8.27 -9.48
C TYR A 259 15.16 9.53 -8.72
N PRO A 260 15.81 9.86 -7.59
CA PRO A 260 15.39 10.95 -6.71
C PRO A 260 15.49 12.34 -7.32
N ASN A 261 16.18 12.50 -8.46
CA ASN A 261 16.40 13.80 -9.10
C ASN A 261 15.31 14.20 -10.13
N LYS A 262 14.30 13.36 -10.36
CA LYS A 262 13.17 13.73 -11.21
C LYS A 262 11.92 13.90 -10.36
N TYR A 263 11.45 15.11 -10.29
CA TYR A 263 10.16 15.45 -9.68
C TYR A 263 9.03 14.82 -10.48
N VAL A 264 8.18 14.07 -9.82
CA VAL A 264 6.83 13.79 -10.31
C VAL A 264 5.99 14.94 -9.75
N GLU A 265 5.56 15.84 -10.62
CA GLU A 265 4.78 17.03 -10.23
C GLU A 265 3.59 16.71 -9.31
N ASN A 266 3.04 15.52 -9.43
CA ASN A 266 1.87 15.07 -8.67
C ASN A 266 2.17 14.48 -7.26
N MET A 267 3.43 14.35 -6.85
CA MET A 267 3.77 13.90 -5.49
C MET A 267 3.76 15.01 -4.44
N TYR A 268 3.66 16.25 -4.85
CA TYR A 268 3.56 17.39 -3.94
C TYR A 268 2.14 17.93 -3.90
N TYR A 269 1.28 17.28 -3.14
CA TYR A 269 0.01 17.89 -2.75
C TYR A 269 0.26 19.04 -1.77
N THR A 270 0.70 20.14 -2.31
CA THR A 270 0.88 21.39 -1.55
C THR A 270 -0.28 22.37 -1.77
N SER A 271 -1.34 21.96 -2.47
CA SER A 271 -2.50 22.81 -2.68
C SER A 271 -3.47 22.71 -1.50
N ILE A 272 -3.63 23.81 -0.80
CA ILE A 272 -4.73 23.98 0.14
C ILE A 272 -5.91 24.51 -0.65
N TYR A 273 -6.91 23.69 -0.88
CA TYR A 273 -8.17 24.11 -1.52
C TYR A 273 -8.91 25.11 -0.64
N PRO A 274 -9.72 26.02 -1.22
CA PRO A 274 -10.60 26.88 -0.46
C PRO A 274 -11.42 26.05 0.53
N ASN A 275 -11.40 26.42 1.80
CA ASN A 275 -12.07 25.70 2.87
C ASN A 275 -12.72 26.64 3.88
N GLU A 276 -13.74 26.16 4.57
CA GLU A 276 -14.48 26.91 5.59
C GLU A 276 -13.67 27.25 6.85
N TYR A 277 -12.54 26.56 7.07
CA TYR A 277 -11.68 26.74 8.24
C TYR A 277 -10.69 27.89 8.09
N GLY A 278 -10.70 28.60 6.96
CA GLY A 278 -9.78 29.72 6.69
C GLY A 278 -8.30 29.32 6.60
N ILE A 279 -8.00 28.04 6.39
CA ILE A 279 -6.63 27.56 6.22
C ILE A 279 -6.12 28.06 4.87
N LYS A 280 -5.05 28.85 4.89
CA LYS A 280 -4.42 29.42 3.71
C LYS A 280 -2.94 29.08 3.68
N TYR A 281 -2.39 29.01 2.47
CA TYR A 281 -0.95 29.01 2.27
C TYR A 281 -0.37 30.32 2.77
N ILE A 282 0.57 30.26 3.68
CA ILE A 282 1.41 31.42 4.00
C ILE A 282 2.56 31.41 2.99
N ASN A 283 2.34 32.09 1.87
CA ASN A 283 3.27 32.09 0.73
C ASN A 283 4.42 33.08 1.02
N ASN A 284 5.33 32.70 1.92
CA ASN A 284 6.51 33.51 2.19
C ASN A 284 7.80 32.93 1.57
N ASN A 285 7.75 31.85 0.80
CA ASN A 285 8.99 31.16 0.35
C ASN A 285 8.93 30.54 -1.04
N GLU A 286 8.34 31.19 -2.05
CA GLU A 286 8.63 30.81 -3.45
C GLU A 286 10.13 30.90 -3.78
N THR A 287 10.90 31.68 -3.00
CA THR A 287 12.33 31.89 -3.21
C THR A 287 13.22 30.79 -2.64
N LEU A 288 12.76 29.95 -1.72
CA LEU A 288 13.56 28.87 -1.14
C LEU A 288 13.46 27.56 -1.92
N ILE A 289 12.30 27.26 -2.49
CA ILE A 289 12.08 26.03 -3.27
C ILE A 289 12.77 26.11 -4.65
N ASN A 290 12.87 27.30 -5.22
CA ASN A 290 13.55 27.53 -6.50
C ASN A 290 15.09 27.62 -6.39
N LYS A 291 15.67 27.49 -5.19
CA LYS A 291 17.12 27.56 -4.94
C LYS A 291 17.74 26.23 -4.48
N ILE A 292 16.94 25.16 -4.34
CA ILE A 292 17.39 23.80 -4.06
C ILE A 292 17.17 22.96 -5.33
#